data_2a899191d280cf9118875025ddb289f0
#
_entry.id   2a899191d280cf9118875025ddb289f0
#
_cell.length_a   1.000
_cell.length_b   1.000
_cell.length_c   1.000
_cell.angle_alpha   90.00
_cell.angle_beta   90.00
_cell.angle_gamma   90.00
#
_symmetry.space_group_name_H-M   'P 1'
#
loop_
_entity.id
_entity.type
_entity.pdbx_description
1 polymer ?
#
loop_
_entity_poly.entity_id
_entity_poly.type
_entity_poly.pdbx_seq_one_letter_code
_entity_poly.pdbx_strand_id
1 'polypeptide(L)'
;MIRVTYELDPLEAAEALALVASVGHADGPDSVRGRVASAADGRAVLEFPEANWGGDVSLLVSSLLAGEWADLAAILRCRLVAAEWPAGLFRGPAFDAPDGVLVGAIVKPSLGLSPREFAEVAAALGRGGADLIKDDELLGNQAWCPLAERVRAVVAVTPARYAPNVTGPADTLLRRAELAVELGAGAIMVNAFAQGLDALRLLRDAGLGVPILAHRAGAALWTRNASHGVAPAVVAQLLRLLGADYVLCGSFTGRAFDSEAEVRLQVAACHAELGVARSVAVLAGGVGPGNAAEQVERARARDGVMVLLGSEAYRGPGGVEEAVRATVESLR
;
A
#
# COMPACT_ATOMS: atom_id res chain seq x y z
N MET A 1 -19.88 -12.26 -6.97
CA MET A 1 -19.51 -11.50 -8.21
C MET A 1 -18.56 -10.39 -7.86
N ILE A 2 -17.51 -10.19 -8.65
CA ILE A 2 -16.66 -9.01 -8.60
C ILE A 2 -17.24 -8.01 -9.59
N ARG A 3 -17.44 -6.76 -9.16
CA ARG A 3 -17.96 -5.70 -9.99
C ARG A 3 -16.93 -4.60 -10.13
N VAL A 4 -16.61 -4.20 -11.36
CA VAL A 4 -15.57 -3.21 -11.65
C VAL A 4 -16.10 -2.13 -12.58
N THR A 5 -15.63 -0.90 -12.39
CA THR A 5 -16.00 0.23 -13.24
C THR A 5 -14.75 0.75 -13.94
N TYR A 6 -14.79 0.76 -15.26
CA TYR A 6 -13.76 1.37 -16.10
C TYR A 6 -14.25 2.68 -16.69
N GLU A 7 -13.39 3.69 -16.74
CA GLU A 7 -13.50 4.73 -17.73
C GLU A 7 -13.00 4.15 -19.06
N LEU A 8 -13.88 4.08 -20.06
CA LEU A 8 -13.64 3.34 -21.30
C LEU A 8 -13.94 4.20 -22.53
N ASP A 9 -13.01 4.16 -23.50
CA ASP A 9 -13.19 4.76 -24.81
C ASP A 9 -12.49 3.89 -25.89
N PRO A 10 -13.18 3.42 -26.92
CA PRO A 10 -14.62 3.62 -27.18
C PRO A 10 -15.51 2.77 -26.25
N LEU A 11 -16.67 3.31 -25.89
CA LEU A 11 -17.59 2.65 -24.93
C LEU A 11 -18.16 1.34 -25.50
N GLU A 12 -18.26 1.23 -26.80
CA GLU A 12 -18.69 0.04 -27.55
C GLU A 12 -17.78 -1.16 -27.32
N ALA A 13 -16.54 -0.93 -26.86
CA ALA A 13 -15.61 -2.00 -26.52
C ALA A 13 -15.94 -2.72 -25.20
N ALA A 14 -16.97 -2.29 -24.45
CA ALA A 14 -17.29 -2.86 -23.14
C ALA A 14 -17.56 -4.38 -23.17
N GLU A 15 -18.30 -4.88 -24.17
CA GLU A 15 -18.57 -6.31 -24.34
C GLU A 15 -17.30 -7.09 -24.68
N ALA A 16 -16.45 -6.55 -25.56
CA ALA A 16 -15.18 -7.15 -25.89
C ALA A 16 -14.24 -7.21 -24.68
N LEU A 17 -14.20 -6.12 -23.88
CA LEU A 17 -13.42 -6.06 -22.66
C LEU A 17 -13.88 -7.10 -21.63
N ALA A 18 -15.20 -7.22 -21.38
CA ALA A 18 -15.74 -8.21 -20.47
C ALA A 18 -15.39 -9.65 -20.90
N LEU A 19 -15.41 -9.90 -22.21
CA LEU A 19 -15.09 -11.18 -22.79
C LEU A 19 -13.59 -11.51 -22.64
N VAL A 20 -12.71 -10.60 -23.07
CA VAL A 20 -11.24 -10.79 -23.02
C VAL A 20 -10.77 -10.97 -21.57
N ALA A 21 -11.29 -10.17 -20.63
CA ALA A 21 -10.92 -10.24 -19.21
C ALA A 21 -11.40 -11.52 -18.50
N SER A 22 -12.24 -12.33 -19.13
CA SER A 22 -12.80 -13.56 -18.52
C SER A 22 -12.47 -14.84 -19.29
N VAL A 23 -12.84 -14.92 -20.57
CA VAL A 23 -12.72 -16.16 -21.36
C VAL A 23 -11.81 -16.01 -22.60
N GLY A 24 -11.30 -14.81 -22.86
CA GLY A 24 -10.43 -14.51 -23.98
C GLY A 24 -11.14 -14.41 -25.33
N HIS A 25 -12.22 -15.14 -25.57
CA HIS A 25 -13.02 -15.12 -26.80
C HIS A 25 -14.45 -15.66 -26.60
N ALA A 26 -15.28 -15.59 -27.65
CA ALA A 26 -16.73 -15.80 -27.57
C ALA A 26 -17.17 -17.19 -27.11
N ASP A 27 -16.38 -18.23 -27.31
CA ASP A 27 -16.79 -19.63 -27.12
C ASP A 27 -16.60 -20.15 -25.68
N GLY A 28 -16.26 -19.27 -24.73
CA GLY A 28 -16.13 -19.65 -23.32
C GLY A 28 -17.48 -19.95 -22.66
N PRO A 29 -17.52 -20.81 -21.62
CA PRO A 29 -18.75 -21.15 -20.92
C PRO A 29 -19.34 -19.95 -20.18
N ASP A 30 -20.66 -19.82 -20.17
CA ASP A 30 -21.38 -18.71 -19.54
C ASP A 30 -21.12 -18.60 -18.03
N SER A 31 -20.79 -19.70 -17.37
CA SER A 31 -20.53 -19.74 -15.92
C SER A 31 -19.29 -18.94 -15.48
N VAL A 32 -18.35 -18.66 -16.39
CA VAL A 32 -17.11 -17.89 -16.12
C VAL A 32 -17.06 -16.60 -16.93
N ARG A 33 -18.03 -16.36 -17.81
CA ARG A 33 -18.06 -15.18 -18.68
C ARG A 33 -18.32 -13.91 -17.89
N GLY A 34 -17.49 -12.87 -18.14
CA GLY A 34 -17.78 -11.51 -17.73
C GLY A 34 -18.94 -10.92 -18.53
N ARG A 35 -19.67 -10.00 -17.94
CA ARG A 35 -20.82 -9.33 -18.58
C ARG A 35 -20.82 -7.84 -18.32
N VAL A 36 -21.39 -7.09 -19.22
CA VAL A 36 -21.63 -5.66 -19.05
C VAL A 36 -22.92 -5.47 -18.24
N ALA A 37 -22.80 -4.88 -17.06
CA ALA A 37 -23.95 -4.49 -16.24
C ALA A 37 -24.54 -3.16 -16.71
N SER A 38 -23.68 -2.21 -17.12
CA SER A 38 -24.07 -0.95 -17.74
C SER A 38 -22.90 -0.33 -18.51
N ALA A 39 -23.22 0.44 -19.56
CA ALA A 39 -22.25 1.22 -20.30
C ALA A 39 -22.90 2.57 -20.68
N ALA A 40 -22.45 3.66 -20.05
CA ALA A 40 -22.97 5.02 -20.27
C ALA A 40 -21.95 6.05 -19.81
N ASP A 41 -22.00 7.25 -20.37
CA ASP A 41 -21.23 8.42 -19.95
C ASP A 41 -19.71 8.17 -19.85
N GLY A 42 -19.15 7.40 -20.80
CA GLY A 42 -17.73 7.06 -20.85
C GLY A 42 -17.30 6.05 -19.75
N ARG A 43 -18.24 5.38 -19.10
CA ARG A 43 -18.00 4.37 -18.08
C ARG A 43 -18.69 3.06 -18.41
N ALA A 44 -17.95 1.96 -18.25
CA ALA A 44 -18.48 0.59 -18.33
C ALA A 44 -18.38 -0.06 -16.94
N VAL A 45 -19.50 -0.61 -16.48
CA VAL A 45 -19.58 -1.43 -15.27
C VAL A 45 -19.64 -2.87 -15.71
N LEU A 46 -18.62 -3.65 -15.33
CA LEU A 46 -18.50 -5.05 -15.68
C LEU A 46 -18.61 -5.93 -14.44
N GLU A 47 -19.22 -7.09 -14.60
CA GLU A 47 -19.40 -8.09 -13.54
C GLU A 47 -18.74 -9.41 -13.94
N PHE A 48 -18.00 -9.98 -13.01
CA PHE A 48 -17.29 -11.24 -13.21
C PHE A 48 -17.59 -12.24 -12.10
N PRO A 49 -17.72 -13.52 -12.41
CA PRO A 49 -17.78 -14.58 -11.40
C PRO A 49 -16.49 -14.60 -10.56
N GLU A 50 -16.59 -14.58 -9.24
CA GLU A 50 -15.43 -14.65 -8.35
C GLU A 50 -14.63 -15.96 -8.51
N ALA A 51 -15.32 -17.02 -8.91
CA ALA A 51 -14.73 -18.32 -9.17
C ALA A 51 -13.65 -18.30 -10.27
N ASN A 52 -13.64 -17.26 -11.13
CA ASN A 52 -12.64 -17.13 -12.18
C ASN A 52 -11.22 -17.05 -11.61
N TRP A 53 -11.08 -16.53 -10.41
CA TRP A 53 -9.76 -16.34 -9.78
C TRP A 53 -9.60 -17.08 -8.45
N GLY A 54 -10.70 -17.47 -7.78
CA GLY A 54 -10.66 -18.27 -6.55
C GLY A 54 -9.76 -17.69 -5.44
N GLY A 55 -9.54 -16.37 -5.42
CA GLY A 55 -8.61 -15.71 -4.53
C GLY A 55 -7.16 -15.65 -5.03
N ASP A 56 -6.87 -16.13 -6.26
CA ASP A 56 -5.56 -15.95 -6.89
C ASP A 56 -5.38 -14.50 -7.35
N VAL A 57 -4.54 -13.79 -6.60
CA VAL A 57 -4.29 -12.36 -6.80
C VAL A 57 -3.53 -12.10 -8.11
N SER A 58 -2.62 -12.98 -8.48
CA SER A 58 -1.80 -12.82 -9.69
C SER A 58 -2.67 -12.90 -10.94
N LEU A 59 -3.60 -13.86 -10.98
CA LEU A 59 -4.57 -13.98 -12.07
C LEU A 59 -5.56 -12.81 -12.09
N LEU A 60 -6.04 -12.39 -10.92
CA LEU A 60 -6.91 -11.22 -10.80
C LEU A 60 -6.24 -9.94 -11.34
N VAL A 61 -4.97 -9.73 -11.00
CA VAL A 61 -4.17 -8.61 -11.53
C VAL A 61 -4.07 -8.70 -13.04
N SER A 62 -3.73 -9.87 -13.58
CA SER A 62 -3.57 -10.10 -15.02
C SER A 62 -4.88 -9.95 -15.80
N SER A 63 -6.03 -10.15 -15.15
CA SER A 63 -7.35 -10.03 -15.82
C SER A 63 -7.95 -8.64 -15.67
N LEU A 64 -8.01 -8.09 -14.45
CA LEU A 64 -8.80 -6.88 -14.17
C LEU A 64 -7.98 -5.60 -14.07
N LEU A 65 -6.71 -5.67 -13.64
CA LEU A 65 -5.92 -4.47 -13.35
C LEU A 65 -4.90 -4.15 -14.45
N ALA A 66 -4.31 -5.17 -15.05
CA ALA A 66 -3.26 -5.03 -16.07
C ALA A 66 -3.41 -6.13 -17.13
N GLY A 67 -4.64 -6.36 -17.60
CA GLY A 67 -4.95 -7.41 -18.55
C GLY A 67 -4.47 -7.12 -19.98
N GLU A 68 -4.43 -8.15 -20.79
CA GLU A 68 -4.07 -8.11 -22.22
C GLU A 68 -4.88 -7.09 -23.03
N TRP A 69 -6.10 -6.79 -22.57
CA TRP A 69 -6.96 -5.76 -23.16
C TRP A 69 -6.33 -4.37 -23.15
N ALA A 70 -5.39 -4.09 -22.23
CA ALA A 70 -4.67 -2.81 -22.19
C ALA A 70 -3.75 -2.60 -23.39
N ASP A 71 -3.36 -3.69 -24.07
CA ASP A 71 -2.50 -3.66 -25.27
C ASP A 71 -3.31 -3.54 -26.58
N LEU A 72 -4.65 -3.57 -26.51
CA LEU A 72 -5.48 -3.47 -27.71
C LEU A 72 -5.50 -2.05 -28.25
N ALA A 73 -4.96 -1.87 -29.48
CA ALA A 73 -4.85 -0.57 -30.15
C ALA A 73 -6.21 0.13 -30.39
N ALA A 74 -7.31 -0.62 -30.40
CA ALA A 74 -8.67 -0.09 -30.53
C ALA A 74 -9.20 0.56 -29.24
N ILE A 75 -8.57 0.34 -28.09
CA ILE A 75 -8.98 0.89 -26.80
C ILE A 75 -8.09 2.12 -26.50
N LEU A 76 -8.69 3.31 -26.64
CA LEU A 76 -8.00 4.58 -26.44
C LEU A 76 -7.90 4.96 -24.97
N ARG A 77 -8.88 4.51 -24.17
CA ARG A 77 -8.91 4.69 -22.72
C ARG A 77 -9.49 3.44 -22.06
N CYS A 78 -8.78 2.93 -21.07
CA CYS A 78 -9.30 1.91 -20.17
C CYS A 78 -8.64 2.07 -18.80
N ARG A 79 -9.34 2.73 -17.87
CA ARG A 79 -8.86 3.00 -16.53
C ARG A 79 -9.83 2.43 -15.52
N LEU A 80 -9.37 1.51 -14.67
CA LEU A 80 -10.14 0.97 -13.56
C LEU A 80 -10.30 2.04 -12.48
N VAL A 81 -11.52 2.53 -12.26
CA VAL A 81 -11.80 3.65 -11.34
C VAL A 81 -12.56 3.25 -10.09
N ALA A 82 -13.24 2.11 -10.08
CA ALA A 82 -13.90 1.57 -8.90
C ALA A 82 -13.97 0.04 -8.97
N ALA A 83 -13.99 -0.61 -7.80
CA ALA A 83 -14.18 -2.05 -7.67
C ALA A 83 -14.99 -2.38 -6.42
N GLU A 84 -15.92 -3.32 -6.56
CA GLU A 84 -16.71 -3.92 -5.48
C GLU A 84 -16.33 -5.39 -5.39
N TRP A 85 -15.90 -5.81 -4.20
CA TRP A 85 -15.38 -7.14 -3.94
C TRP A 85 -16.37 -7.93 -3.11
N PRO A 86 -16.59 -9.24 -3.39
CA PRO A 86 -17.42 -10.08 -2.55
C PRO A 86 -16.85 -10.18 -1.12
N ALA A 87 -17.75 -10.17 -0.16
CA ALA A 87 -17.35 -10.39 1.22
C ALA A 87 -16.70 -11.78 1.38
N GLY A 88 -15.58 -11.84 2.10
CA GLY A 88 -14.85 -13.08 2.36
C GLY A 88 -13.92 -13.54 1.24
N LEU A 89 -13.83 -12.83 0.10
CA LEU A 89 -12.86 -13.13 -0.96
C LEU A 89 -11.41 -12.97 -0.45
N PHE A 90 -11.19 -12.00 0.42
CA PHE A 90 -9.90 -11.70 1.03
C PHE A 90 -10.00 -11.61 2.55
N ARG A 91 -8.90 -11.89 3.25
CA ARG A 91 -8.85 -11.88 4.72
C ARG A 91 -8.78 -10.47 5.32
N GLY A 92 -8.23 -9.51 4.58
CA GLY A 92 -7.98 -8.17 5.07
C GLY A 92 -6.88 -8.06 6.12
N PRO A 93 -6.76 -6.90 6.80
CA PRO A 93 -5.81 -6.67 7.89
C PRO A 93 -6.03 -7.61 9.07
N ALA A 94 -4.96 -7.92 9.83
CA ALA A 94 -5.08 -8.69 11.07
C ALA A 94 -5.46 -7.81 12.26
N PHE A 95 -5.15 -6.53 12.18
CA PHE A 95 -5.37 -5.56 13.25
C PHE A 95 -6.28 -4.44 12.73
N ASP A 96 -7.25 -4.03 13.51
CA ASP A 96 -8.03 -2.84 13.18
C ASP A 96 -7.18 -1.58 13.40
N ALA A 97 -7.41 -0.56 12.58
CA ALA A 97 -6.73 0.72 12.73
C ALA A 97 -7.10 1.34 14.08
N PRO A 98 -6.11 1.79 14.88
CA PRO A 98 -6.37 2.40 16.18
C PRO A 98 -7.05 3.76 16.04
N ASP A 99 -7.66 4.20 17.12
CA ASP A 99 -8.13 5.58 17.24
C ASP A 99 -6.93 6.54 17.32
N GLY A 100 -7.15 7.76 16.85
CA GLY A 100 -6.14 8.82 16.85
C GLY A 100 -5.13 8.75 15.70
N VAL A 101 -4.17 9.68 15.76
CA VAL A 101 -3.12 9.86 14.76
C VAL A 101 -1.81 9.25 15.25
N LEU A 102 -1.22 8.41 14.43
CA LEU A 102 0.12 7.85 14.67
C LEU A 102 1.20 8.69 14.00
N VAL A 103 2.39 8.68 14.58
CA VAL A 103 3.60 9.28 14.00
C VAL A 103 4.58 8.18 13.62
N GLY A 104 4.82 8.02 12.33
CA GLY A 104 5.84 7.13 11.79
C GLY A 104 7.09 7.89 11.33
N ALA A 105 8.24 7.24 11.32
CA ALA A 105 9.47 7.81 10.81
C ALA A 105 10.30 6.82 10.00
N ILE A 106 11.01 7.33 8.98
CA ILE A 106 11.90 6.54 8.13
C ILE A 106 13.35 6.81 8.53
N VAL A 107 14.15 5.78 8.73
CA VAL A 107 15.58 5.96 8.96
C VAL A 107 16.25 6.46 7.67
N LYS A 108 17.02 7.53 7.76
CA LYS A 108 17.83 8.13 6.69
C LYS A 108 19.26 8.39 7.16
N PRO A 109 20.27 8.32 6.27
CA PRO A 109 20.15 8.05 4.84
C PRO A 109 19.62 6.64 4.55
N SER A 110 19.01 6.47 3.36
CA SER A 110 18.39 5.19 2.96
C SER A 110 19.36 4.03 2.87
N LEU A 111 20.60 4.32 2.49
CA LEU A 111 21.68 3.35 2.28
C LEU A 111 22.99 3.87 2.90
N GLY A 112 23.90 2.95 3.19
CA GLY A 112 25.28 3.28 3.62
C GLY A 112 25.53 3.20 5.12
N LEU A 113 24.48 3.09 5.95
CA LEU A 113 24.64 2.94 7.40
C LEU A 113 24.93 1.48 7.77
N SER A 114 25.90 1.25 8.63
CA SER A 114 26.07 -0.03 9.33
C SER A 114 24.88 -0.31 10.25
N PRO A 115 24.63 -1.56 10.70
CA PRO A 115 23.55 -1.86 11.64
C PRO A 115 23.58 -1.01 12.91
N ARG A 116 24.77 -0.69 13.43
CA ARG A 116 24.94 0.16 14.61
C ARG A 116 24.51 1.62 14.34
N GLU A 117 25.03 2.21 13.28
CA GLU A 117 24.67 3.60 12.91
C GLU A 117 23.18 3.73 12.61
N PHE A 118 22.61 2.71 11.96
CA PHE A 118 21.17 2.65 11.70
C PHE A 118 20.36 2.63 13.01
N ALA A 119 20.79 1.84 13.99
CA ALA A 119 20.17 1.76 15.30
C ALA A 119 20.32 3.07 16.10
N GLU A 120 21.42 3.80 15.98
CA GLU A 120 21.60 5.12 16.61
C GLU A 120 20.55 6.14 16.09
N VAL A 121 20.29 6.16 14.78
CA VAL A 121 19.24 6.97 14.19
C VAL A 121 17.85 6.52 14.67
N ALA A 122 17.59 5.21 14.64
CA ALA A 122 16.31 4.66 15.10
C ALA A 122 16.03 4.98 16.58
N ALA A 123 17.06 4.94 17.43
CA ALA A 123 16.95 5.34 18.83
C ALA A 123 16.55 6.81 19.00
N ALA A 124 17.13 7.71 18.20
CA ALA A 124 16.77 9.13 18.23
C ALA A 124 15.30 9.35 17.77
N LEU A 125 14.86 8.67 16.70
CA LEU A 125 13.47 8.72 16.26
C LEU A 125 12.50 8.21 17.35
N GLY A 126 12.86 7.12 18.02
CA GLY A 126 12.08 6.56 19.14
C GLY A 126 12.00 7.51 20.34
N ARG A 127 13.12 8.14 20.75
CA ARG A 127 13.12 9.15 21.83
C ARG A 127 12.27 10.39 21.50
N GLY A 128 12.15 10.72 20.20
CA GLY A 128 11.23 11.75 19.73
C GLY A 128 9.76 11.39 19.88
N GLY A 129 9.43 10.12 20.11
CA GLY A 129 8.07 9.64 20.30
C GLY A 129 7.42 9.04 19.04
N ALA A 130 8.21 8.54 18.09
CA ALA A 130 7.68 7.80 16.95
C ALA A 130 6.98 6.52 17.41
N ASP A 131 5.76 6.27 16.92
CA ASP A 131 5.01 5.03 17.15
C ASP A 131 5.54 3.89 16.28
N LEU A 132 5.98 4.23 15.05
CA LEU A 132 6.53 3.27 14.10
C LEU A 132 7.81 3.83 13.46
N ILE A 133 8.85 3.00 13.41
CA ILE A 133 10.09 3.27 12.67
C ILE A 133 10.19 2.25 11.56
N LYS A 134 10.47 2.69 10.33
CA LYS A 134 10.61 1.77 9.20
C LYS A 134 11.91 1.97 8.43
N ASP A 135 12.32 0.91 7.75
CA ASP A 135 13.34 0.99 6.71
C ASP A 135 12.91 1.89 5.55
N ASP A 136 13.86 2.33 4.79
CA ASP A 136 13.61 2.83 3.44
C ASP A 136 13.29 1.66 2.49
N GLU A 137 12.52 1.92 1.44
CA GLU A 137 12.16 0.92 0.43
C GLU A 137 13.37 0.40 -0.37
N LEU A 138 14.47 1.13 -0.35
CA LEU A 138 15.73 0.75 -1.00
C LEU A 138 16.59 -0.19 -0.15
N LEU A 139 16.36 -0.24 1.17
CA LEU A 139 17.14 -1.07 2.09
C LEU A 139 16.49 -2.44 2.24
N GLY A 140 17.15 -3.47 1.76
CA GLY A 140 16.74 -4.87 1.91
C GLY A 140 17.68 -5.64 2.83
N ASN A 141 18.44 -6.57 2.26
CA ASN A 141 19.41 -7.42 2.98
C ASN A 141 20.81 -7.29 2.35
N GLN A 142 21.33 -6.07 2.32
CA GLN A 142 22.66 -5.79 1.78
C GLN A 142 23.76 -6.30 2.71
N ALA A 143 24.90 -6.71 2.15
CA ALA A 143 26.02 -7.30 2.90
C ALA A 143 26.62 -6.36 3.97
N TRP A 144 26.56 -5.04 3.74
CA TRP A 144 27.05 -4.03 4.70
C TRP A 144 26.03 -3.66 5.78
N CYS A 145 24.75 -4.03 5.62
CA CYS A 145 23.69 -3.87 6.61
C CYS A 145 22.71 -5.05 6.56
N PRO A 146 23.14 -6.26 6.98
CA PRO A 146 22.32 -7.45 6.93
C PRO A 146 21.02 -7.29 7.73
N LEU A 147 19.91 -7.83 7.21
CA LEU A 147 18.58 -7.71 7.83
C LEU A 147 18.60 -8.16 9.30
N ALA A 148 19.17 -9.33 9.57
CA ALA A 148 19.17 -9.90 10.92
C ALA A 148 19.94 -9.04 11.93
N GLU A 149 21.10 -8.51 11.53
CA GLU A 149 21.92 -7.65 12.40
C GLU A 149 21.23 -6.32 12.65
N ARG A 150 20.64 -5.71 11.61
CA ARG A 150 19.91 -4.47 11.70
C ARG A 150 18.68 -4.60 12.62
N VAL A 151 17.89 -5.67 12.45
CA VAL A 151 16.70 -5.89 13.30
C VAL A 151 17.12 -6.01 14.78
N ARG A 152 18.11 -6.84 15.11
CA ARG A 152 18.61 -6.97 16.49
C ARG A 152 19.07 -5.63 17.04
N ALA A 153 19.85 -4.88 16.26
CA ALA A 153 20.39 -3.60 16.70
C ALA A 153 19.30 -2.56 16.98
N VAL A 154 18.30 -2.46 16.13
CA VAL A 154 17.19 -1.49 16.28
C VAL A 154 16.29 -1.87 17.46
N VAL A 155 15.87 -3.13 17.54
CA VAL A 155 14.95 -3.59 18.60
C VAL A 155 15.56 -3.42 19.99
N ALA A 156 16.89 -3.53 20.10
CA ALA A 156 17.59 -3.34 21.36
C ALA A 156 17.59 -1.89 21.89
N VAL A 157 17.33 -0.89 21.04
CA VAL A 157 17.55 0.53 21.39
C VAL A 157 16.31 1.39 21.35
N THR A 158 15.18 0.87 20.87
CA THR A 158 13.93 1.65 20.81
C THR A 158 12.71 0.81 21.13
N PRO A 159 11.76 1.32 21.94
CA PRO A 159 10.47 0.67 22.16
C PRO A 159 9.49 0.91 21.01
N ALA A 160 9.79 1.82 20.07
CA ALA A 160 8.94 2.06 18.91
C ALA A 160 8.81 0.79 18.06
N ARG A 161 7.63 0.59 17.46
CA ARG A 161 7.41 -0.55 16.57
C ARG A 161 8.32 -0.43 15.34
N TYR A 162 9.20 -1.40 15.16
CA TYR A 162 10.10 -1.42 14.02
C TYR A 162 9.54 -2.26 12.87
N ALA A 163 9.52 -1.71 11.67
CA ALA A 163 9.07 -2.34 10.43
C ALA A 163 10.24 -2.45 9.41
N PRO A 164 11.08 -3.51 9.50
CA PRO A 164 12.11 -3.77 8.51
C PRO A 164 11.52 -4.10 7.14
N ASN A 165 12.22 -3.72 6.07
CA ASN A 165 11.85 -4.08 4.70
C ASN A 165 12.27 -5.52 4.40
N VAL A 166 11.30 -6.41 4.24
CA VAL A 166 11.51 -7.83 3.94
C VAL A 166 11.53 -8.14 2.45
N THR A 167 11.29 -7.14 1.59
CA THR A 167 11.31 -7.27 0.12
C THR A 167 12.61 -7.91 -0.35
N GLY A 168 12.51 -8.86 -1.28
CA GLY A 168 13.67 -9.57 -1.81
C GLY A 168 13.30 -10.63 -2.84
N PRO A 169 14.18 -11.59 -3.15
CA PRO A 169 13.85 -12.71 -4.01
C PRO A 169 12.59 -13.43 -3.51
N ALA A 170 11.72 -13.84 -4.43
CA ALA A 170 10.40 -14.39 -4.09
C ALA A 170 10.48 -15.62 -3.18
N ASP A 171 11.47 -16.48 -3.39
CA ASP A 171 11.73 -17.68 -2.60
C ASP A 171 12.24 -17.43 -1.18
N THR A 172 12.66 -16.19 -0.87
CA THR A 172 13.19 -15.81 0.44
C THR A 172 12.29 -14.88 1.23
N LEU A 173 11.23 -14.34 0.63
CA LEU A 173 10.35 -13.32 1.22
C LEU A 173 9.81 -13.76 2.58
N LEU A 174 9.13 -14.91 2.62
CA LEU A 174 8.50 -15.41 3.84
C LEU A 174 9.54 -15.65 4.95
N ARG A 175 10.63 -16.31 4.61
CA ARG A 175 11.70 -16.57 5.57
C ARG A 175 12.34 -15.30 6.13
N ARG A 176 12.45 -14.23 5.32
CA ARG A 176 12.92 -12.93 5.82
C ARG A 176 11.93 -12.30 6.79
N ALA A 177 10.64 -12.43 6.52
CA ALA A 177 9.59 -11.93 7.39
C ALA A 177 9.55 -12.69 8.72
N GLU A 178 9.59 -14.02 8.69
CA GLU A 178 9.68 -14.89 9.87
C GLU A 178 10.90 -14.53 10.71
N LEU A 179 12.09 -14.47 10.10
CA LEU A 179 13.33 -14.09 10.78
C LEU A 179 13.24 -12.70 11.43
N ALA A 180 12.66 -11.72 10.74
CA ALA A 180 12.51 -10.37 11.30
C ALA A 180 11.62 -10.39 12.55
N VAL A 181 10.51 -11.12 12.52
CA VAL A 181 9.58 -11.28 13.65
C VAL A 181 10.23 -12.05 14.80
N GLU A 182 10.92 -13.16 14.52
CA GLU A 182 11.67 -13.94 15.53
C GLU A 182 12.72 -13.09 16.26
N LEU A 183 13.31 -12.10 15.56
CA LEU A 183 14.27 -11.17 16.11
C LEU A 183 13.64 -9.97 16.82
N GLY A 184 12.31 -9.92 16.93
CA GLY A 184 11.57 -8.92 17.69
C GLY A 184 11.05 -7.73 16.88
N ALA A 185 11.04 -7.80 15.55
CA ALA A 185 10.39 -6.76 14.75
C ALA A 185 8.91 -6.66 15.11
N GLY A 186 8.44 -5.45 15.46
CA GLY A 186 7.05 -5.20 15.85
C GLY A 186 6.08 -4.97 14.67
N ALA A 187 6.60 -4.92 13.45
CA ALA A 187 5.90 -4.87 12.17
C ALA A 187 6.83 -5.34 11.06
N ILE A 188 6.34 -5.54 9.85
CA ILE A 188 7.15 -5.76 8.65
C ILE A 188 6.70 -4.83 7.54
N MET A 189 7.61 -4.48 6.62
CA MET A 189 7.29 -3.72 5.42
C MET A 189 7.61 -4.53 4.17
N VAL A 190 6.76 -4.43 3.15
CA VAL A 190 6.98 -5.01 1.83
C VAL A 190 6.68 -3.99 0.73
N ASN A 191 7.51 -3.94 -0.30
CA ASN A 191 7.26 -3.17 -1.53
C ASN A 191 6.28 -3.97 -2.40
N ALA A 192 4.99 -3.76 -2.20
CA ALA A 192 3.94 -4.59 -2.78
C ALA A 192 3.98 -4.68 -4.32
N PHE A 193 4.35 -3.60 -5.00
CA PHE A 193 4.43 -3.58 -6.47
C PHE A 193 5.69 -4.22 -7.02
N ALA A 194 6.82 -4.10 -6.32
CA ALA A 194 8.07 -4.74 -6.73
C ALA A 194 8.05 -6.25 -6.46
N GLN A 195 7.41 -6.65 -5.37
CA GLN A 195 7.31 -8.05 -4.94
C GLN A 195 6.19 -8.82 -5.66
N GLY A 196 5.19 -8.09 -6.19
CA GLY A 196 3.90 -8.62 -6.61
C GLY A 196 2.87 -8.54 -5.48
N LEU A 197 1.62 -8.18 -5.83
CA LEU A 197 0.56 -7.94 -4.83
C LEU A 197 0.22 -9.20 -4.01
N ASP A 198 0.38 -10.40 -4.59
CA ASP A 198 0.16 -11.68 -3.90
C ASP A 198 1.09 -11.88 -2.70
N ALA A 199 2.21 -11.18 -2.66
CA ALA A 199 3.11 -11.18 -1.51
C ALA A 199 2.43 -10.74 -0.20
N LEU A 200 1.48 -9.80 -0.27
CA LEU A 200 0.70 -9.37 0.90
C LEU A 200 -0.17 -10.52 1.43
N ARG A 201 -0.87 -11.21 0.53
CA ARG A 201 -1.68 -12.39 0.88
C ARG A 201 -0.81 -13.49 1.49
N LEU A 202 0.33 -13.80 0.88
CA LEU A 202 1.28 -14.79 1.39
C LEU A 202 1.73 -14.45 2.83
N LEU A 203 2.15 -13.21 3.07
CA LEU A 203 2.60 -12.77 4.40
C LEU A 203 1.44 -12.74 5.41
N ARG A 204 0.22 -12.40 4.99
CA ARG A 204 -0.97 -12.42 5.85
C ARG A 204 -1.36 -13.85 6.21
N ASP A 205 -1.36 -14.76 5.24
CA ASP A 205 -1.71 -16.17 5.45
C ASP A 205 -0.71 -16.91 6.34
N ALA A 206 0.54 -16.47 6.35
CA ALA A 206 1.57 -16.99 7.26
C ALA A 206 1.30 -16.73 8.75
N GLY A 207 0.39 -15.80 9.09
CA GLY A 207 -0.03 -15.57 10.47
C GLY A 207 1.09 -15.08 11.39
N LEU A 208 1.96 -14.18 10.91
CA LEU A 208 3.18 -13.74 11.62
C LEU A 208 2.93 -12.99 12.94
N GLY A 209 1.68 -12.63 13.26
CA GLY A 209 1.31 -11.97 14.52
C GLY A 209 1.73 -10.50 14.62
N VAL A 210 2.24 -9.91 13.56
CA VAL A 210 2.64 -8.49 13.48
C VAL A 210 1.97 -7.78 12.31
N PRO A 211 1.77 -6.45 12.39
CA PRO A 211 1.24 -5.67 11.28
C PRO A 211 2.14 -5.66 10.05
N ILE A 212 1.50 -5.58 8.87
CA ILE A 212 2.15 -5.49 7.56
C ILE A 212 1.96 -4.09 6.99
N LEU A 213 3.07 -3.41 6.67
CA LEU A 213 3.07 -2.14 5.95
C LEU A 213 3.29 -2.40 4.45
N ALA A 214 2.28 -2.08 3.65
CA ALA A 214 2.39 -2.12 2.19
C ALA A 214 2.97 -0.81 1.67
N HIS A 215 4.22 -0.85 1.21
CA HIS A 215 4.86 0.29 0.55
C HIS A 215 4.47 0.35 -0.92
N ARG A 216 4.19 1.57 -1.42
CA ARG A 216 3.67 1.78 -2.77
C ARG A 216 4.73 2.11 -3.83
N ALA A 217 6.02 1.87 -3.57
CA ALA A 217 7.06 2.06 -4.57
C ALA A 217 6.71 1.27 -5.85
N GLY A 218 6.72 1.95 -7.00
CA GLY A 218 6.30 1.39 -8.28
C GLY A 218 4.81 1.58 -8.62
N ALA A 219 3.93 1.92 -7.67
CA ALA A 219 2.50 2.12 -7.93
C ALA A 219 2.22 3.17 -9.02
N ALA A 220 3.07 4.18 -9.17
CA ALA A 220 2.92 5.21 -10.18
C ALA A 220 2.93 4.69 -11.62
N LEU A 221 3.56 3.54 -11.88
CA LEU A 221 3.49 2.87 -13.19
C LEU A 221 2.06 2.43 -13.54
N TRP A 222 1.24 2.13 -12.52
CA TRP A 222 -0.15 1.72 -12.67
C TRP A 222 -1.12 2.89 -12.53
N THR A 223 -0.79 3.90 -11.71
CA THR A 223 -1.78 4.90 -11.28
C THR A 223 -1.64 6.24 -12.00
N ARG A 224 -0.47 6.56 -12.55
CA ARG A 224 -0.17 7.88 -13.08
C ARG A 224 -0.78 8.15 -14.46
N ASN A 225 -0.95 7.13 -15.29
CA ASN A 225 -1.50 7.30 -16.62
C ASN A 225 -3.00 7.60 -16.54
N ALA A 226 -3.44 8.74 -17.10
CA ALA A 226 -4.84 9.16 -17.07
C ALA A 226 -5.74 8.35 -18.02
N SER A 227 -5.16 7.74 -19.07
CA SER A 227 -5.93 6.99 -20.06
C SER A 227 -5.99 5.49 -19.74
N HIS A 228 -4.95 4.93 -19.12
CA HIS A 228 -4.87 3.50 -18.82
C HIS A 228 -4.40 3.29 -17.38
N GLY A 229 -4.72 2.13 -16.81
CA GLY A 229 -4.27 1.75 -15.48
C GLY A 229 -5.36 1.75 -14.42
N VAL A 230 -4.99 2.06 -13.18
CA VAL A 230 -5.85 1.89 -12.00
C VAL A 230 -5.88 3.15 -11.16
N ALA A 231 -7.05 3.54 -10.68
CA ALA A 231 -7.16 4.67 -9.75
C ALA A 231 -6.45 4.37 -8.42
N PRO A 232 -5.75 5.36 -7.82
CA PRO A 232 -5.02 5.16 -6.56
C PRO A 232 -5.89 4.62 -5.41
N ALA A 233 -7.17 4.98 -5.37
CA ALA A 233 -8.11 4.49 -4.37
C ALA A 233 -8.39 2.98 -4.51
N VAL A 234 -8.52 2.47 -5.73
CA VAL A 234 -8.69 1.02 -5.98
C VAL A 234 -7.44 0.26 -5.55
N VAL A 235 -6.27 0.83 -5.81
CA VAL A 235 -5.00 0.27 -5.32
C VAL A 235 -4.97 0.21 -3.80
N ALA A 236 -5.31 1.30 -3.10
CA ALA A 236 -5.35 1.33 -1.64
C ALA A 236 -6.35 0.33 -1.06
N GLN A 237 -7.53 0.22 -1.66
CA GLN A 237 -8.54 -0.77 -1.31
C GLN A 237 -8.01 -2.20 -1.45
N LEU A 238 -7.35 -2.50 -2.57
CA LEU A 238 -6.82 -3.83 -2.84
C LEU A 238 -5.68 -4.19 -1.87
N LEU A 239 -4.74 -3.27 -1.62
CA LEU A 239 -3.67 -3.50 -0.64
C LEU A 239 -4.23 -3.84 0.74
N ARG A 240 -5.27 -3.11 1.19
CA ARG A 240 -6.00 -3.42 2.43
C ARG A 240 -6.61 -4.81 2.40
N LEU A 241 -7.40 -5.13 1.37
CA LEU A 241 -8.07 -6.43 1.24
C LEU A 241 -7.08 -7.59 1.24
N LEU A 242 -5.90 -7.40 0.65
CA LEU A 242 -4.82 -8.38 0.64
C LEU A 242 -4.07 -8.52 1.97
N GLY A 243 -4.40 -7.71 2.96
CA GLY A 243 -3.92 -7.89 4.33
C GLY A 243 -2.94 -6.84 4.83
N ALA A 244 -2.80 -5.70 4.17
CA ALA A 244 -1.99 -4.61 4.69
C ALA A 244 -2.70 -3.92 5.86
N ASP A 245 -2.05 -3.87 7.03
CA ASP A 245 -2.51 -3.13 8.20
C ASP A 245 -2.18 -1.63 8.08
N TYR A 246 -1.08 -1.31 7.41
CA TYR A 246 -0.65 0.05 7.06
C TYR A 246 -0.58 0.17 5.54
N VAL A 247 -1.34 1.08 4.97
CA VAL A 247 -1.36 1.36 3.52
C VAL A 247 -0.74 2.71 3.25
N LEU A 248 0.38 2.73 2.53
CA LEU A 248 1.03 3.97 2.16
C LEU A 248 0.20 4.70 1.11
N CYS A 249 -0.41 5.81 1.52
CA CYS A 249 -1.13 6.75 0.68
C CYS A 249 -0.19 7.87 0.18
N GLY A 250 -0.69 8.80 -0.59
CA GLY A 250 0.02 10.02 -0.93
C GLY A 250 0.02 11.03 0.22
N SER A 251 0.32 12.28 -0.10
CA SER A 251 0.24 13.40 0.85
C SER A 251 -0.30 14.65 0.16
N PHE A 252 -0.71 15.63 0.95
CA PHE A 252 -1.22 16.91 0.47
C PHE A 252 -0.10 17.97 0.25
N THR A 253 1.15 17.54 0.20
CA THR A 253 2.31 18.45 0.00
C THR A 253 2.55 18.80 -1.47
N GLY A 254 1.91 18.10 -2.40
CA GLY A 254 2.17 18.21 -3.84
C GLY A 254 3.48 17.54 -4.29
N ARG A 255 4.19 16.84 -3.39
CA ARG A 255 5.42 16.12 -3.75
C ARG A 255 5.14 14.82 -4.51
N ALA A 256 4.05 14.15 -4.19
CA ALA A 256 3.57 13.00 -4.94
C ALA A 256 2.72 13.46 -6.14
N PHE A 257 2.54 12.58 -7.11
CA PHE A 257 1.74 12.89 -8.31
C PHE A 257 0.24 12.94 -8.03
N ASP A 258 -0.22 12.22 -7.00
CA ASP A 258 -1.64 12.13 -6.68
C ASP A 258 -2.22 13.51 -6.35
N SER A 259 -3.38 13.83 -6.92
CA SER A 259 -4.16 15.00 -6.56
C SER A 259 -4.70 14.87 -5.12
N GLU A 260 -5.08 15.99 -4.51
CA GLU A 260 -5.69 15.97 -3.18
C GLU A 260 -6.95 15.12 -3.11
N ALA A 261 -7.76 15.13 -4.16
CA ALA A 261 -8.97 14.32 -4.24
C ALA A 261 -8.60 12.83 -4.22
N GLU A 262 -7.58 12.43 -4.97
CA GLU A 262 -7.09 11.05 -4.99
C GLU A 262 -6.50 10.63 -3.64
N VAL A 263 -5.76 11.50 -2.95
CA VAL A 263 -5.25 11.21 -1.59
C VAL A 263 -6.41 10.97 -0.63
N ARG A 264 -7.46 11.82 -0.65
CA ARG A 264 -8.65 11.62 0.19
C ARG A 264 -9.38 10.31 -0.12
N LEU A 265 -9.50 9.96 -1.39
CA LEU A 265 -10.11 8.69 -1.80
C LEU A 265 -9.29 7.47 -1.35
N GLN A 266 -7.95 7.56 -1.32
CA GLN A 266 -7.10 6.50 -0.76
C GLN A 266 -7.32 6.34 0.75
N VAL A 267 -7.37 7.46 1.49
CA VAL A 267 -7.70 7.43 2.93
C VAL A 267 -9.07 6.81 3.16
N ALA A 268 -10.08 7.24 2.41
CA ALA A 268 -11.43 6.67 2.49
C ALA A 268 -11.45 5.16 2.19
N ALA A 269 -10.67 4.69 1.22
CA ALA A 269 -10.55 3.27 0.89
C ALA A 269 -9.95 2.43 2.03
N CYS A 270 -9.03 3.01 2.81
CA CYS A 270 -8.48 2.37 4.01
C CYS A 270 -9.54 2.18 5.12
N HIS A 271 -10.57 3.02 5.16
CA HIS A 271 -11.58 3.05 6.22
C HIS A 271 -12.97 2.56 5.78
N ALA A 272 -13.21 2.33 4.49
CA ALA A 272 -14.49 1.91 3.95
C ALA A 272 -15.01 0.60 4.59
N GLU A 273 -16.33 0.46 4.68
CA GLU A 273 -16.97 -0.78 5.16
C GLU A 273 -16.87 -1.88 4.09
N LEU A 274 -15.87 -2.74 4.21
CA LEU A 274 -15.57 -3.81 3.26
C LEU A 274 -15.72 -5.22 3.87
N GLY A 275 -16.29 -5.33 5.07
CA GLY A 275 -16.39 -6.61 5.78
C GLY A 275 -15.05 -7.15 6.33
N VAL A 276 -14.02 -6.32 6.33
CA VAL A 276 -12.68 -6.60 6.90
C VAL A 276 -12.24 -5.42 7.77
N ALA A 277 -11.29 -5.63 8.66
CA ALA A 277 -10.72 -4.60 9.52
C ALA A 277 -10.22 -3.39 8.71
N ARG A 278 -10.24 -2.19 9.31
CA ARG A 278 -9.69 -0.96 8.71
C ARG A 278 -8.17 -1.00 8.71
N SER A 279 -7.55 -0.42 7.69
CA SER A 279 -6.12 -0.18 7.68
C SER A 279 -5.80 1.24 8.14
N VAL A 280 -4.62 1.43 8.69
CA VAL A 280 -4.05 2.76 8.91
C VAL A 280 -3.68 3.37 7.56
N ALA A 281 -4.26 4.53 7.25
CA ALA A 281 -3.89 5.32 6.07
C ALA A 281 -2.61 6.11 6.37
N VAL A 282 -1.50 5.77 5.70
CA VAL A 282 -0.20 6.38 5.94
C VAL A 282 0.05 7.53 4.97
N LEU A 283 0.03 8.76 5.49
CA LEU A 283 0.30 9.99 4.72
C LEU A 283 1.82 10.19 4.62
N ALA A 284 2.35 10.11 3.41
CA ALA A 284 3.79 10.14 3.16
C ALA A 284 4.16 10.92 1.90
N GLY A 285 5.36 11.50 1.90
CA GLY A 285 5.89 12.31 0.81
C GLY A 285 5.93 13.80 1.15
N GLY A 286 7.08 14.29 1.65
CA GLY A 286 7.26 15.69 2.05
C GLY A 286 6.58 16.07 3.38
N VAL A 287 6.12 15.07 4.15
CA VAL A 287 5.55 15.30 5.48
C VAL A 287 6.67 15.53 6.50
N GLY A 288 6.51 16.54 7.33
CA GLY A 288 7.45 16.92 8.37
C GLY A 288 6.79 17.77 9.46
N PRO A 289 7.56 18.22 10.47
CA PRO A 289 7.01 18.95 11.63
C PRO A 289 6.17 20.18 11.26
N GLY A 290 6.58 20.88 10.20
CA GLY A 290 5.92 22.13 9.78
C GLY A 290 4.57 21.95 9.07
N ASN A 291 4.19 20.72 8.70
CA ASN A 291 2.95 20.49 7.94
C ASN A 291 2.13 19.26 8.39
N ALA A 292 2.61 18.52 9.37
CA ALA A 292 1.95 17.27 9.79
C ALA A 292 0.49 17.45 10.20
N ALA A 293 0.18 18.47 11.01
CA ALA A 293 -1.19 18.77 11.43
C ALA A 293 -2.09 19.13 10.23
N GLU A 294 -1.58 19.92 9.27
CA GLU A 294 -2.30 20.24 8.03
C GLU A 294 -2.61 18.97 7.21
N GLN A 295 -1.67 18.02 7.13
CA GLN A 295 -1.91 16.78 6.42
C GLN A 295 -3.10 16.01 6.99
N VAL A 296 -3.20 15.91 8.31
CA VAL A 296 -4.32 15.24 9.00
C VAL A 296 -5.63 15.99 8.78
N GLU A 297 -5.62 17.31 8.88
CA GLU A 297 -6.82 18.13 8.63
C GLU A 297 -7.32 17.94 7.19
N ARG A 298 -6.43 18.00 6.20
CA ARG A 298 -6.77 17.83 4.78
C ARG A 298 -7.23 16.42 4.43
N ALA A 299 -6.77 15.40 5.17
CA ALA A 299 -7.25 14.03 5.04
C ALA A 299 -8.71 13.87 5.50
N ARG A 300 -9.22 14.79 6.34
CA ARG A 300 -10.55 14.73 6.94
C ARG A 300 -10.81 13.45 7.73
N ALA A 301 -9.74 12.88 8.29
CA ALA A 301 -9.77 11.70 9.13
C ALA A 301 -8.70 11.86 10.23
N ARG A 302 -9.06 11.56 11.47
CA ARG A 302 -8.12 11.56 12.61
C ARG A 302 -7.83 10.16 13.11
N ASP A 303 -8.83 9.29 13.08
CA ASP A 303 -8.67 7.90 13.50
C ASP A 303 -8.12 7.05 12.37
N GLY A 304 -7.21 6.14 12.69
CA GLY A 304 -6.60 5.25 11.71
C GLY A 304 -5.72 5.97 10.67
N VAL A 305 -5.09 7.08 11.04
CA VAL A 305 -4.17 7.84 10.19
C VAL A 305 -2.77 7.83 10.79
N MET A 306 -1.76 7.73 9.96
CA MET A 306 -0.36 7.93 10.32
C MET A 306 0.26 9.02 9.46
N VAL A 307 0.94 9.98 10.06
CA VAL A 307 1.87 10.85 9.34
C VAL A 307 3.25 10.20 9.34
N LEU A 308 3.86 10.05 8.17
CA LEU A 308 5.15 9.37 8.03
C LEU A 308 6.24 10.36 7.62
N LEU A 309 7.14 10.61 8.55
CA LEU A 309 8.25 11.54 8.38
C LEU A 309 9.40 10.87 7.62
N GLY A 310 9.81 11.50 6.53
CA GLY A 310 10.99 11.11 5.76
C GLY A 310 12.10 12.16 5.85
N SER A 311 12.65 12.57 4.72
CA SER A 311 13.77 13.50 4.63
C SER A 311 13.51 14.87 5.29
N GLU A 312 12.26 15.27 5.45
CA GLU A 312 11.91 16.55 6.10
C GLU A 312 12.29 16.57 7.59
N ALA A 313 12.26 15.41 8.28
CA ALA A 313 12.69 15.30 9.68
C ALA A 313 14.20 15.54 9.87
N TYR A 314 14.99 15.45 8.80
CA TYR A 314 16.45 15.55 8.84
C TYR A 314 16.98 16.95 8.46
N ARG A 315 16.09 17.91 8.17
CA ARG A 315 16.46 19.25 7.69
C ARG A 315 16.51 20.32 8.79
N GLY A 316 15.91 20.04 9.94
CA GLY A 316 15.84 20.99 11.05
C GLY A 316 17.13 21.04 11.87
N PRO A 317 17.43 22.15 12.53
CA PRO A 317 18.64 22.32 13.34
C PRO A 317 18.67 21.47 14.61
N GLY A 318 17.51 21.02 15.11
CA GLY A 318 17.37 20.19 16.32
C GLY A 318 17.55 18.67 16.09
N GLY A 319 17.81 18.26 14.83
CA GLY A 319 17.95 16.86 14.47
C GLY A 319 16.62 16.09 14.48
N VAL A 320 16.72 14.78 14.23
CA VAL A 320 15.54 13.92 14.00
C VAL A 320 14.69 13.71 15.25
N GLU A 321 15.30 13.67 16.43
CA GLU A 321 14.58 13.52 17.70
C GLU A 321 13.63 14.69 17.95
N GLU A 322 14.13 15.92 17.78
CA GLU A 322 13.34 17.14 17.94
C GLU A 322 12.24 17.24 16.87
N ALA A 323 12.56 16.88 15.61
CA ALA A 323 11.59 16.90 14.53
C ALA A 323 10.41 15.94 14.81
N VAL A 324 10.67 14.74 15.30
CA VAL A 324 9.62 13.79 15.69
C VAL A 324 8.83 14.33 16.88
N ARG A 325 9.49 14.86 17.91
CA ARG A 325 8.84 15.43 19.10
C ARG A 325 7.90 16.57 18.73
N ALA A 326 8.38 17.54 17.95
CA ALA A 326 7.57 18.65 17.47
C ALA A 326 6.35 18.18 16.64
N THR A 327 6.51 17.11 15.84
CA THR A 327 5.40 16.51 15.12
C THR A 327 4.36 15.91 16.08
N VAL A 328 4.79 15.11 17.06
CA VAL A 328 3.91 14.51 18.07
C VAL A 328 3.12 15.58 18.82
N GLU A 329 3.80 16.67 19.24
CA GLU A 329 3.17 17.79 19.93
C GLU A 329 2.14 18.53 19.07
N SER A 330 2.41 18.67 17.76
CA SER A 330 1.48 19.36 16.83
C SER A 330 0.20 18.59 16.53
N LEU A 331 0.17 17.28 16.85
CA LEU A 331 -0.96 16.39 16.55
C LEU A 331 -1.85 16.10 17.78
N ARG A 332 -1.36 16.42 18.96
CA ARG A 332 -2.12 16.34 20.23
C ARG A 332 -3.02 17.54 20.41
#